data_55232ccabed0b24bedd378128d352eec
#
_entry.id   55232ccabed0b24bedd378128d352eec
#
_cell.length_a   1.000
_cell.length_b   1.000
_cell.length_c   1.000
_cell.angle_alpha   90.00
_cell.angle_beta   90.00
_cell.angle_gamma   90.00
#
_symmetry.space_group_name_H-M   'P 1'
#
loop_
_entity.id
_entity.type
_entity.pdbx_description
1 polymer ?
#
loop_
_entity_poly.entity_id
_entity_poly.type
_entity_poly.pdbx_seq_one_letter_code
_entity_poly.pdbx_strand_id
1 'polypeptide(L)'
;RAGRLAAVPRGVWVLGFVSLLMDVSSEMIHSLLPLFLVGTLGLSVLTVGVTEGLAEATALISKVFSGALSDYLGRRKGLALLGYAMGAFSKPVFALAQGAGVVVAARFVDRVGKGLRGAPRDALVADFTAPAMRGAAFGLRQSLDTVGAFVGPLLAIALMLSWANDFRAVFWVATIPAVLAVLLLWLGIREPVHDRTRMAVNPIRREALARLGRGYWWVVGIGAVF
;
A
#
# COMPACT_ATOMS: atom_id res chain seq x y z
N ARG A 1 -14.97 -24.85 -7.32
CA ARG A 1 -14.10 -23.69 -6.95
C ARG A 1 -14.84 -22.36 -7.14
N ALA A 2 -15.68 -22.19 -8.14
CA ALA A 2 -16.45 -20.95 -8.39
C ALA A 2 -17.40 -20.57 -7.23
N GLY A 3 -18.01 -21.53 -6.57
CA GLY A 3 -18.92 -21.27 -5.44
C GLY A 3 -18.26 -20.66 -4.20
N ARG A 4 -16.96 -20.82 -4.01
CA ARG A 4 -16.24 -20.22 -2.86
C ARG A 4 -15.98 -18.73 -3.05
N LEU A 5 -15.78 -18.25 -4.28
CA LEU A 5 -15.55 -16.83 -4.56
C LEU A 5 -16.88 -16.04 -4.44
N ALA A 6 -18.02 -16.63 -4.80
CA ALA A 6 -19.33 -16.00 -4.63
C ALA A 6 -19.71 -15.81 -3.14
N ALA A 7 -19.12 -16.58 -2.24
CA ALA A 7 -19.33 -16.46 -0.79
C ALA A 7 -18.43 -15.41 -0.11
N VAL A 8 -17.50 -14.77 -0.85
CA VAL A 8 -16.63 -13.73 -0.29
C VAL A 8 -17.43 -12.44 -0.07
N PRO A 9 -17.37 -11.85 1.14
CA PRO A 9 -18.13 -10.64 1.46
C PRO A 9 -17.81 -9.45 0.56
N ARG A 10 -18.81 -8.62 0.27
CA ARG A 10 -18.65 -7.41 -0.58
C ARG A 10 -17.52 -6.48 -0.12
N GLY A 11 -17.33 -6.34 1.20
CA GLY A 11 -16.24 -5.52 1.76
C GLY A 11 -14.85 -5.98 1.31
N VAL A 12 -14.63 -7.27 1.15
CA VAL A 12 -13.34 -7.83 0.66
C VAL A 12 -13.13 -7.50 -0.81
N TRP A 13 -14.18 -7.59 -1.65
CA TRP A 13 -14.10 -7.18 -3.06
C TRP A 13 -13.77 -5.70 -3.19
N VAL A 14 -14.43 -4.83 -2.40
CA VAL A 14 -14.14 -3.40 -2.38
C VAL A 14 -12.68 -3.15 -2.00
N LEU A 15 -12.18 -3.77 -0.91
CA LEU A 15 -10.78 -3.65 -0.49
C LEU A 15 -9.81 -4.18 -1.55
N GLY A 16 -10.16 -5.26 -2.24
CA GLY A 16 -9.38 -5.79 -3.35
C GLY A 16 -9.28 -4.82 -4.52
N PHE A 17 -10.40 -4.22 -4.96
CA PHE A 17 -10.38 -3.21 -6.02
C PHE A 17 -9.68 -1.90 -5.61
N VAL A 18 -9.81 -1.49 -4.35
CA VAL A 18 -9.03 -0.36 -3.79
C VAL A 18 -7.53 -0.63 -3.92
N SER A 19 -7.11 -1.83 -3.56
CA SER A 19 -5.70 -2.23 -3.68
C SER A 19 -5.26 -2.29 -5.15
N LEU A 20 -6.05 -2.92 -6.02
CA LEU A 20 -5.78 -2.99 -7.46
C LEU A 20 -5.57 -1.60 -8.06
N LEU A 21 -6.50 -0.68 -7.85
CA LEU A 21 -6.43 0.68 -8.39
C LEU A 21 -5.20 1.44 -7.87
N MET A 22 -4.91 1.32 -6.58
CA MET A 22 -3.75 1.96 -5.99
C MET A 22 -2.44 1.35 -6.49
N ASP A 23 -2.39 0.03 -6.71
CA ASP A 23 -1.20 -0.65 -7.22
C ASP A 23 -0.99 -0.34 -8.70
N VAL A 24 -2.04 -0.28 -9.53
CA VAL A 24 -1.95 0.26 -10.89
C VAL A 24 -1.31 1.64 -10.89
N SER A 25 -1.82 2.56 -10.06
CA SER A 25 -1.28 3.92 -9.95
C SER A 25 0.19 3.93 -9.51
N SER A 26 0.50 3.19 -8.45
CA SER A 26 1.84 3.19 -7.87
C SER A 26 2.86 2.57 -8.82
N GLU A 27 2.53 1.46 -9.46
CA GLU A 27 3.43 0.76 -10.36
C GLU A 27 3.63 1.49 -11.69
N MET A 28 2.65 2.28 -12.17
CA MET A 28 2.87 3.20 -13.28
C MET A 28 4.01 4.18 -13.00
N ILE A 29 4.09 4.72 -11.79
CA ILE A 29 5.15 5.66 -11.41
C ILE A 29 6.45 4.92 -11.08
N HIS A 30 6.38 3.83 -10.29
CA HIS A 30 7.58 3.13 -9.83
C HIS A 30 8.41 2.54 -10.96
N SER A 31 7.76 2.03 -12.01
CA SER A 31 8.45 1.49 -13.18
C SER A 31 9.21 2.56 -13.96
N LEU A 32 8.74 3.81 -13.95
CA LEU A 32 9.34 4.92 -14.67
C LEU A 32 10.26 5.79 -13.81
N LEU A 33 10.10 5.75 -12.49
CA LEU A 33 10.77 6.68 -11.57
C LEU A 33 12.31 6.62 -11.66
N PRO A 34 12.97 5.44 -11.71
CA PRO A 34 14.41 5.38 -11.90
C PRO A 34 14.88 6.02 -13.20
N LEU A 35 14.14 5.80 -14.31
CA LEU A 35 14.44 6.39 -15.61
C LEU A 35 14.27 7.91 -15.58
N PHE A 36 13.23 8.40 -14.92
CA PHE A 36 12.99 9.83 -14.74
C PHE A 36 14.08 10.49 -13.89
N LEU A 37 14.47 9.86 -12.77
CA LEU A 37 15.49 10.39 -11.88
C LEU A 37 16.89 10.43 -12.53
N VAL A 38 17.28 9.39 -13.25
CA VAL A 38 18.58 9.32 -13.92
C VAL A 38 18.55 10.11 -15.22
N GLY A 39 17.60 9.85 -16.10
CA GLY A 39 17.59 10.39 -17.48
C GLY A 39 17.15 11.85 -17.57
N THR A 40 16.21 12.28 -16.69
CA THR A 40 15.65 13.65 -16.76
C THR A 40 16.25 14.57 -15.70
N LEU A 41 16.46 14.03 -14.47
CA LEU A 41 16.94 14.85 -13.36
C LEU A 41 18.45 14.69 -13.09
N GLY A 42 19.14 13.80 -13.84
CA GLY A 42 20.60 13.66 -13.80
C GLY A 42 21.17 13.04 -12.51
N LEU A 43 20.38 12.29 -11.72
CA LEU A 43 20.87 11.65 -10.53
C LEU A 43 21.75 10.44 -10.87
N SER A 44 22.73 10.13 -10.00
CA SER A 44 23.50 8.89 -10.13
C SER A 44 22.63 7.67 -9.81
N VAL A 45 22.90 6.55 -10.45
CA VAL A 45 22.24 5.26 -10.21
C VAL A 45 22.37 4.85 -8.73
N LEU A 46 23.54 5.12 -8.12
CA LEU A 46 23.78 4.85 -6.70
C LEU A 46 22.81 5.66 -5.81
N THR A 47 22.63 6.96 -6.10
CA THR A 47 21.70 7.82 -5.34
C THR A 47 20.28 7.31 -5.45
N VAL A 48 19.86 6.88 -6.64
CA VAL A 48 18.52 6.30 -6.85
C VAL A 48 18.36 5.01 -6.05
N GLY A 49 19.34 4.11 -6.11
CA GLY A 49 19.31 2.84 -5.36
C GLY A 49 19.23 3.06 -3.84
N VAL A 50 20.04 3.97 -3.29
CA VAL A 50 19.98 4.32 -1.86
C VAL A 50 18.62 4.91 -1.49
N THR A 51 18.09 5.82 -2.32
CA THR A 51 16.78 6.44 -2.08
C THR A 51 15.65 5.38 -2.07
N GLU A 52 15.65 4.45 -3.03
CA GLU A 52 14.67 3.38 -3.10
C GLU A 52 14.78 2.44 -1.88
N GLY A 53 16.00 2.04 -1.50
CA GLY A 53 16.22 1.21 -0.32
C GLY A 53 15.71 1.85 0.97
N LEU A 54 16.03 3.14 1.19
CA LEU A 54 15.53 3.89 2.35
C LEU A 54 14.01 4.08 2.32
N ALA A 55 13.45 4.31 1.15
CA ALA A 55 12.01 4.45 0.97
C ALA A 55 11.27 3.14 1.29
N GLU A 56 11.75 1.98 0.84
CA GLU A 56 11.17 0.67 1.18
C GLU A 56 11.32 0.37 2.68
N ALA A 57 12.48 0.64 3.28
CA ALA A 57 12.66 0.51 4.73
C ALA A 57 11.65 1.37 5.51
N THR A 58 11.38 2.59 5.04
CA THR A 58 10.37 3.49 5.62
C THR A 58 8.97 2.87 5.55
N ALA A 59 8.60 2.21 4.45
CA ALA A 59 7.31 1.54 4.33
C ALA A 59 7.16 0.37 5.33
N LEU A 60 8.22 -0.44 5.49
CA LEU A 60 8.23 -1.57 6.43
C LEU A 60 8.11 -1.09 7.88
N ILE A 61 8.90 -0.08 8.27
CA ILE A 61 8.85 0.53 9.61
C ILE A 61 7.45 1.09 9.87
N SER A 62 6.92 1.89 8.94
CA SER A 62 5.59 2.49 9.05
C SER A 62 4.48 1.44 9.16
N LYS A 63 4.62 0.29 8.49
CA LYS A 63 3.66 -0.83 8.56
C LYS A 63 3.59 -1.44 9.95
N VAL A 64 4.73 -1.61 10.63
CA VAL A 64 4.78 -2.15 12.00
C VAL A 64 4.04 -1.20 12.96
N PHE A 65 4.35 0.09 12.90
CA PHE A 65 3.69 1.08 13.76
C PHE A 65 2.21 1.25 13.44
N SER A 66 1.82 1.18 12.15
CA SER A 66 0.42 1.33 11.75
C SER A 66 -0.46 0.18 12.26
N GLY A 67 0.07 -1.04 12.33
CA GLY A 67 -0.64 -2.18 12.91
C GLY A 67 -0.98 -1.94 14.38
N ALA A 68 0.03 -1.60 15.19
CA ALA A 68 -0.14 -1.30 16.59
C ALA A 68 -1.09 -0.11 16.83
N LEU A 69 -0.95 0.96 16.04
CA LEU A 69 -1.79 2.14 16.10
C LEU A 69 -3.24 1.83 15.72
N SER A 70 -3.45 1.02 14.69
CA SER A 70 -4.77 0.57 14.23
C SER A 70 -5.52 -0.20 15.32
N ASP A 71 -4.83 -1.11 16.00
CA ASP A 71 -5.41 -1.89 17.09
C ASP A 71 -5.69 -1.02 18.32
N TYR A 72 -4.82 -0.06 18.63
CA TYR A 72 -5.02 0.87 19.74
C TYR A 72 -6.18 1.84 19.50
N LEU A 73 -6.27 2.43 18.31
CA LEU A 73 -7.32 3.41 17.97
C LEU A 73 -8.68 2.74 17.70
N GLY A 74 -8.71 1.47 17.28
CA GLY A 74 -9.90 0.78 16.84
C GLY A 74 -10.58 1.41 15.60
N ARG A 75 -9.86 2.24 14.86
CA ARG A 75 -10.33 2.97 13.66
C ARG A 75 -9.54 2.52 12.43
N ARG A 76 -9.79 1.30 11.99
CA ARG A 76 -9.06 0.67 10.90
C ARG A 76 -9.27 1.34 9.56
N LYS A 77 -10.53 1.68 9.23
CA LYS A 77 -10.86 2.41 8.00
C LYS A 77 -10.20 3.78 7.95
N GLY A 78 -10.25 4.55 9.04
CA GLY A 78 -9.69 5.91 9.09
C GLY A 78 -8.18 5.91 8.81
N LEU A 79 -7.44 4.98 9.43
CA LEU A 79 -5.99 4.87 9.24
C LEU A 79 -5.63 4.36 7.83
N ALA A 80 -6.38 3.37 7.32
CA ALA A 80 -6.23 2.92 5.95
C ALA A 80 -6.48 4.06 4.96
N LEU A 81 -7.58 4.81 5.14
CA LEU A 81 -7.94 5.94 4.29
C LEU A 81 -6.85 7.01 4.27
N LEU A 82 -6.27 7.35 5.43
CA LEU A 82 -5.15 8.28 5.52
C LEU A 82 -3.95 7.78 4.69
N GLY A 83 -3.57 6.51 4.82
CA GLY A 83 -2.47 5.93 4.05
C GLY A 83 -2.73 5.92 2.54
N TYR A 84 -3.96 5.62 2.10
CA TYR A 84 -4.35 5.71 0.69
C TYR A 84 -4.37 7.16 0.19
N ALA A 85 -4.85 8.11 1.00
CA ALA A 85 -4.87 9.53 0.65
C ALA A 85 -3.44 10.11 0.51
N MET A 86 -2.51 9.74 1.40
CA MET A 86 -1.09 10.10 1.27
C MET A 86 -0.49 9.57 -0.04
N GLY A 87 -0.77 8.30 -0.37
CA GLY A 87 -0.35 7.71 -1.64
C GLY A 87 -0.95 8.43 -2.85
N ALA A 88 -2.24 8.78 -2.82
CA ALA A 88 -2.89 9.51 -3.90
C ALA A 88 -2.34 10.95 -4.04
N PHE A 89 -2.10 11.63 -2.91
CA PHE A 89 -1.52 12.96 -2.89
C PHE A 89 -0.09 13.02 -3.47
N SER A 90 0.71 11.98 -3.25
CA SER A 90 2.07 11.93 -3.80
C SER A 90 2.12 11.93 -5.33
N LYS A 91 1.07 11.42 -6.01
CA LYS A 91 1.06 11.27 -7.48
C LYS A 91 1.14 12.61 -8.22
N PRO A 92 0.27 13.61 -7.95
CA PRO A 92 0.42 14.93 -8.56
C PRO A 92 1.72 15.63 -8.15
N VAL A 93 2.26 15.36 -6.95
CA VAL A 93 3.56 15.91 -6.54
C VAL A 93 4.69 15.39 -7.43
N PHE A 94 4.68 14.10 -7.82
CA PHE A 94 5.63 13.56 -8.79
C PHE A 94 5.50 14.26 -10.16
N ALA A 95 4.27 14.50 -10.63
CA ALA A 95 4.02 15.15 -11.92
C ALA A 95 4.48 16.62 -11.93
N LEU A 96 4.32 17.32 -10.82
CA LEU A 96 4.68 18.74 -10.66
C LEU A 96 6.14 18.96 -10.26
N ALA A 97 6.88 17.90 -9.91
CA ALA A 97 8.24 18.02 -9.40
C ALA A 97 9.19 18.64 -10.43
N GLN A 98 9.87 19.73 -10.03
CA GLN A 98 10.87 20.41 -10.86
C GLN A 98 12.31 19.97 -10.53
N GLY A 99 12.50 19.23 -9.44
CA GLY A 99 13.83 18.80 -9.00
C GLY A 99 13.79 17.52 -8.19
N ALA A 100 14.94 16.88 -8.09
CA ALA A 100 15.12 15.59 -7.44
C ALA A 100 14.65 15.56 -5.97
N GLY A 101 14.89 16.63 -5.20
CA GLY A 101 14.48 16.71 -3.80
C GLY A 101 12.97 16.56 -3.60
N VAL A 102 12.16 17.18 -4.49
CA VAL A 102 10.70 17.06 -4.43
C VAL A 102 10.24 15.64 -4.77
N VAL A 103 10.88 15.01 -5.78
CA VAL A 103 10.58 13.62 -6.16
C VAL A 103 10.91 12.67 -5.02
N VAL A 104 12.07 12.83 -4.39
CA VAL A 104 12.50 12.03 -3.22
C VAL A 104 11.51 12.21 -2.06
N ALA A 105 11.14 13.46 -1.73
CA ALA A 105 10.15 13.73 -0.69
C ALA A 105 8.79 13.07 -0.99
N ALA A 106 8.30 13.21 -2.23
CA ALA A 106 7.06 12.56 -2.66
C ALA A 106 7.16 11.02 -2.54
N ARG A 107 8.33 10.45 -2.84
CA ARG A 107 8.59 9.01 -2.69
C ARG A 107 8.47 8.57 -1.25
N PHE A 108 9.06 9.30 -0.31
CA PHE A 108 8.93 8.99 1.11
C PHE A 108 7.50 9.11 1.61
N VAL A 109 6.76 10.14 1.20
CA VAL A 109 5.32 10.30 1.54
C VAL A 109 4.51 9.11 1.02
N ASP A 110 4.74 8.68 -0.23
CA ASP A 110 4.11 7.49 -0.81
C ASP A 110 4.42 6.23 0.00
N ARG A 111 5.68 6.03 0.40
CA ARG A 111 6.09 4.85 1.18
C ARG A 111 5.53 4.83 2.59
N VAL A 112 5.50 5.97 3.28
CA VAL A 112 4.81 6.11 4.57
C VAL A 112 3.33 5.78 4.40
N GLY A 113 2.67 6.31 3.37
CA GLY A 113 1.28 5.99 3.03
C GLY A 113 1.06 4.49 2.79
N LYS A 114 1.98 3.82 2.05
CA LYS A 114 1.95 2.36 1.82
C LYS A 114 2.05 1.57 3.13
N GLY A 115 2.98 1.95 4.00
CA GLY A 115 3.14 1.33 5.31
C GLY A 115 1.91 1.53 6.19
N LEU A 116 1.39 2.77 6.21
CA LEU A 116 0.26 3.15 7.06
C LEU A 116 -1.03 2.41 6.69
N ARG A 117 -1.29 2.16 5.39
CA ARG A 117 -2.50 1.47 4.93
C ARG A 117 -2.42 -0.06 5.03
N GLY A 118 -1.22 -0.65 5.04
CA GLY A 118 -1.04 -2.09 4.88
C GLY A 118 -1.71 -2.92 5.98
N ALA A 119 -1.30 -2.71 7.24
CA ALA A 119 -1.83 -3.48 8.36
C ALA A 119 -3.33 -3.21 8.65
N PRO A 120 -3.84 -1.95 8.67
CA PRO A 120 -5.26 -1.69 8.84
C PRO A 120 -6.15 -2.29 7.75
N ARG A 121 -5.70 -2.26 6.49
CA ARG A 121 -6.41 -2.90 5.37
C ARG A 121 -6.52 -4.40 5.57
N ASP A 122 -5.43 -5.06 5.93
CA ASP A 122 -5.40 -6.50 6.14
C ASP A 122 -6.28 -6.90 7.35
N ALA A 123 -6.31 -6.07 8.39
CA ALA A 123 -7.22 -6.23 9.50
C ALA A 123 -8.69 -6.10 9.10
N LEU A 124 -9.04 -5.12 8.23
CA LEU A 124 -10.40 -4.98 7.69
C LEU A 124 -10.83 -6.22 6.89
N VAL A 125 -9.93 -6.81 6.09
CA VAL A 125 -10.23 -8.07 5.37
C VAL A 125 -10.57 -9.18 6.35
N ALA A 126 -9.80 -9.30 7.45
CA ALA A 126 -10.06 -10.29 8.49
C ALA A 126 -11.39 -10.05 9.23
N ASP A 127 -11.76 -8.77 9.47
CA ASP A 127 -13.01 -8.41 10.15
C ASP A 127 -14.26 -8.74 9.32
N PHE A 128 -14.19 -8.52 8.01
CA PHE A 128 -15.31 -8.83 7.11
C PHE A 128 -15.46 -10.31 6.83
N THR A 129 -14.48 -11.16 7.24
CA THR A 129 -14.42 -12.54 6.79
C THR A 129 -14.44 -13.52 7.94
N ALA A 130 -15.35 -14.50 7.89
CA ALA A 130 -15.37 -15.61 8.83
C ALA A 130 -14.03 -16.37 8.80
N PRO A 131 -13.55 -16.92 9.96
CA PRO A 131 -12.25 -17.59 10.05
C PRO A 131 -12.01 -18.66 8.97
N ALA A 132 -13.04 -19.47 8.66
CA ALA A 132 -12.98 -20.52 7.64
C ALA A 132 -12.77 -20.00 6.20
N MET A 133 -13.06 -18.72 5.92
CA MET A 133 -12.99 -18.11 4.60
C MET A 133 -11.80 -17.14 4.43
N ARG A 134 -11.03 -16.89 5.49
CA ARG A 134 -9.92 -15.91 5.46
C ARG A 134 -8.90 -16.22 4.36
N GLY A 135 -8.55 -17.48 4.17
CA GLY A 135 -7.62 -17.87 3.09
C GLY A 135 -8.11 -17.45 1.70
N ALA A 136 -9.41 -17.64 1.41
CA ALA A 136 -10.00 -17.22 0.13
C ALA A 136 -10.06 -15.69 0.00
N ALA A 137 -10.39 -14.96 1.08
CA ALA A 137 -10.46 -13.51 1.10
C ALA A 137 -9.09 -12.86 0.87
N PHE A 138 -8.06 -13.32 1.58
CA PHE A 138 -6.68 -12.85 1.37
C PHE A 138 -6.13 -13.25 0.00
N GLY A 139 -6.46 -14.46 -0.48
CA GLY A 139 -6.10 -14.90 -1.82
C GLY A 139 -6.70 -14.01 -2.91
N LEU A 140 -8.00 -13.69 -2.81
CA LEU A 140 -8.67 -12.77 -3.73
C LEU A 140 -8.01 -11.38 -3.73
N ARG A 141 -7.81 -10.81 -2.52
CA ARG A 141 -7.16 -9.51 -2.40
C ARG A 141 -5.76 -9.52 -3.02
N GLN A 142 -4.95 -10.54 -2.72
CA GLN A 142 -3.59 -10.64 -3.25
C GLN A 142 -3.59 -10.83 -4.78
N SER A 143 -4.55 -11.57 -5.32
CA SER A 143 -4.68 -11.71 -6.78
C SER A 143 -4.98 -10.37 -7.44
N LEU A 144 -5.84 -9.54 -6.84
CA LEU A 144 -6.13 -8.20 -7.35
C LEU A 144 -4.94 -7.24 -7.22
N ASP A 145 -4.16 -7.32 -6.12
CA ASP A 145 -2.88 -6.60 -5.97
C ASP A 145 -1.92 -6.99 -7.14
N THR A 146 -1.76 -8.29 -7.39
CA THR A 146 -0.87 -8.80 -8.45
C THR A 146 -1.33 -8.34 -9.84
N VAL A 147 -2.64 -8.34 -10.12
CA VAL A 147 -3.19 -7.80 -11.37
C VAL A 147 -2.85 -6.32 -11.49
N GLY A 148 -3.02 -5.53 -10.43
CA GLY A 148 -2.66 -4.11 -10.40
C GLY A 148 -1.16 -3.88 -10.67
N ALA A 149 -0.31 -4.67 -10.00
CA ALA A 149 1.13 -4.61 -10.16
C ALA A 149 1.61 -4.99 -11.58
N PHE A 150 0.88 -5.86 -12.27
CA PHE A 150 1.16 -6.23 -13.65
C PHE A 150 0.64 -5.19 -14.66
N VAL A 151 -0.58 -4.72 -14.48
CA VAL A 151 -1.24 -3.78 -15.39
C VAL A 151 -0.58 -2.40 -15.33
N GLY A 152 -0.13 -1.95 -14.15
CA GLY A 152 0.49 -0.62 -13.98
C GLY A 152 1.66 -0.34 -14.91
N PRO A 153 2.73 -1.15 -14.90
CA PRO A 153 3.87 -0.97 -15.81
C PRO A 153 3.49 -1.07 -17.28
N LEU A 154 2.56 -1.95 -17.66
CA LEU A 154 2.10 -2.06 -19.04
C LEU A 154 1.39 -0.80 -19.51
N LEU A 155 0.53 -0.21 -18.67
CA LEU A 155 -0.10 1.08 -18.97
C LEU A 155 0.93 2.20 -19.05
N ALA A 156 1.92 2.20 -18.16
CA ALA A 156 2.99 3.18 -18.20
C ALA A 156 3.77 3.12 -19.52
N ILE A 157 4.16 1.93 -19.97
CA ILE A 157 4.85 1.71 -21.25
C ILE A 157 3.98 2.17 -22.42
N ALA A 158 2.70 1.76 -22.46
CA ALA A 158 1.78 2.12 -23.53
C ALA A 158 1.61 3.65 -23.63
N LEU A 159 1.47 4.35 -22.51
CA LEU A 159 1.35 5.81 -22.47
C LEU A 159 2.66 6.52 -22.86
N MET A 160 3.81 6.02 -22.40
CA MET A 160 5.12 6.55 -22.80
C MET A 160 5.33 6.48 -24.32
N LEU A 161 4.97 5.34 -24.94
CA LEU A 161 5.04 5.17 -26.38
C LEU A 161 4.07 6.10 -27.14
N SER A 162 2.88 6.33 -26.56
CA SER A 162 1.85 7.17 -27.19
C SER A 162 2.13 8.66 -27.06
N TRP A 163 2.83 9.10 -26.02
CA TRP A 163 3.05 10.52 -25.67
C TRP A 163 4.51 10.94 -25.73
N ALA A 164 5.27 10.39 -26.68
CA ALA A 164 6.66 10.80 -26.95
C ALA A 164 7.55 10.85 -25.69
N ASN A 165 7.38 9.90 -24.77
CA ASN A 165 8.12 9.79 -23.51
C ASN A 165 7.88 10.93 -22.50
N ASP A 166 6.65 11.48 -22.45
CA ASP A 166 6.28 12.45 -21.41
C ASP A 166 5.98 11.77 -20.07
N PHE A 167 7.00 11.68 -19.21
CA PHE A 167 6.88 11.11 -17.85
C PHE A 167 5.82 11.83 -17.01
N ARG A 168 5.73 13.16 -17.12
CA ARG A 168 4.81 13.95 -16.28
C ARG A 168 3.36 13.68 -16.65
N ALA A 169 3.06 13.56 -17.93
CA ALA A 169 1.73 13.20 -18.41
C ALA A 169 1.31 11.82 -17.86
N VAL A 170 2.22 10.82 -17.87
CA VAL A 170 1.95 9.51 -17.29
C VAL A 170 1.70 9.60 -15.78
N PHE A 171 2.46 10.42 -15.04
CA PHE A 171 2.26 10.62 -13.59
C PHE A 171 0.92 11.29 -13.28
N TRP A 172 0.44 12.19 -14.14
CA TRP A 172 -0.91 12.74 -14.03
C TRP A 172 -1.98 11.68 -14.24
N VAL A 173 -1.84 10.82 -15.24
CA VAL A 173 -2.79 9.69 -15.45
C VAL A 173 -2.78 8.74 -14.27
N ALA A 174 -1.61 8.43 -13.68
CA ALA A 174 -1.50 7.61 -12.50
C ALA A 174 -2.26 8.17 -11.28
N THR A 175 -2.52 9.48 -11.25
CA THR A 175 -3.33 10.11 -10.20
C THR A 175 -4.79 9.64 -10.25
N ILE A 176 -5.32 9.34 -11.44
CA ILE A 176 -6.73 8.95 -11.60
C ILE A 176 -7.07 7.67 -10.81
N PRO A 177 -6.41 6.53 -11.04
CA PRO A 177 -6.71 5.31 -10.28
C PRO A 177 -6.42 5.48 -8.78
N ALA A 178 -5.43 6.30 -8.37
CA ALA A 178 -5.18 6.57 -6.96
C ALA A 178 -6.34 7.30 -6.28
N VAL A 179 -6.88 8.33 -6.91
CA VAL A 179 -8.05 9.07 -6.41
C VAL A 179 -9.28 8.16 -6.37
N LEU A 180 -9.50 7.36 -7.42
CA LEU A 180 -10.59 6.38 -7.44
C LEU A 180 -10.47 5.34 -6.32
N ALA A 181 -9.25 4.89 -5.98
CA ALA A 181 -9.03 4.00 -4.85
C ALA A 181 -9.45 4.64 -3.52
N VAL A 182 -9.08 5.91 -3.29
CA VAL A 182 -9.47 6.66 -2.08
C VAL A 182 -10.98 6.83 -2.00
N LEU A 183 -11.63 7.23 -3.09
CA LEU A 183 -13.08 7.39 -3.15
C LEU A 183 -13.81 6.07 -2.93
N LEU A 184 -13.34 5.00 -3.56
CA LEU A 184 -13.92 3.66 -3.40
C LEU A 184 -13.80 3.16 -1.96
N LEU A 185 -12.67 3.39 -1.29
CA LEU A 185 -12.49 3.05 0.12
C LEU A 185 -13.41 3.88 1.01
N TRP A 186 -13.48 5.18 0.77
CA TRP A 186 -14.28 6.10 1.57
C TRP A 186 -15.78 5.78 1.51
N LEU A 187 -16.31 5.56 0.30
CA LEU A 187 -17.72 5.31 0.04
C LEU A 187 -18.12 3.83 0.21
N GLY A 188 -17.23 2.91 -0.18
CA GLY A 188 -17.54 1.48 -0.26
C GLY A 188 -17.36 0.71 1.05
N ILE A 189 -16.59 1.24 2.01
CA ILE A 189 -16.32 0.57 3.28
C ILE A 189 -16.96 1.34 4.43
N ARG A 190 -17.65 0.62 5.31
CA ARG A 190 -18.08 1.14 6.62
C ARG A 190 -17.14 0.62 7.69
N GLU A 191 -16.84 1.44 8.70
CA GLU A 191 -16.04 1.01 9.85
C GLU A 191 -16.75 -0.14 10.57
N PRO A 192 -16.10 -1.31 10.73
CA PRO A 192 -16.68 -2.37 11.54
C PRO A 192 -16.84 -1.92 12.99
N VAL A 193 -17.97 -2.26 13.61
CA VAL A 193 -18.19 -1.99 15.04
C VAL A 193 -17.31 -2.95 15.83
N HIS A 194 -16.28 -2.41 16.47
CA HIS A 194 -15.42 -3.18 17.39
C HIS A 194 -15.85 -2.94 18.82
N ASP A 195 -15.95 -4.02 19.57
CA ASP A 195 -16.18 -3.94 21.01
C ASP A 195 -14.90 -3.40 21.69
N ARG A 196 -14.97 -2.17 22.17
CA ARG A 196 -13.84 -1.45 22.77
C ARG A 196 -13.28 -2.13 24.03
N THR A 197 -14.03 -3.03 24.63
CA THR A 197 -13.60 -3.77 25.83
C THR A 197 -12.41 -4.69 25.57
N ARG A 198 -12.16 -5.11 24.33
CA ARG A 198 -11.01 -5.95 23.93
C ARG A 198 -9.74 -5.20 23.52
N MET A 199 -9.79 -3.87 23.46
CA MET A 199 -8.71 -3.04 22.90
C MET A 199 -7.60 -2.65 23.89
N ALA A 200 -7.61 -3.11 25.12
CA ALA A 200 -6.82 -2.53 26.21
C ALA A 200 -5.38 -3.07 26.36
N VAL A 201 -4.90 -3.96 25.52
CA VAL A 201 -3.52 -4.47 25.64
C VAL A 201 -2.67 -3.88 24.51
N ASN A 202 -1.77 -2.99 24.88
CA ASN A 202 -0.77 -2.45 23.93
C ASN A 202 0.13 -3.60 23.44
N PRO A 203 0.06 -4.00 22.15
CA PRO A 203 0.78 -5.16 21.63
C PRO A 203 2.31 -4.99 21.64
N ILE A 204 2.82 -3.75 21.80
CA ILE A 204 4.25 -3.43 21.85
C ILE A 204 4.81 -3.47 23.27
N ARG A 205 4.00 -3.76 24.31
CA ARG A 205 4.53 -3.92 25.66
C ARG A 205 5.50 -5.10 25.72
N ARG A 206 6.61 -4.92 26.42
CA ARG A 206 7.63 -5.97 26.63
C ARG A 206 7.02 -7.29 27.11
N GLU A 207 5.98 -7.22 27.94
CA GLU A 207 5.25 -8.39 28.45
C GLU A 207 4.49 -9.15 27.35
N ALA A 208 3.94 -8.44 26.36
CA ALA A 208 3.27 -9.07 25.22
C ALA A 208 4.30 -9.70 24.27
N LEU A 209 5.42 -9.01 24.02
CA LEU A 209 6.53 -9.52 23.21
C LEU A 209 7.22 -10.74 23.85
N ALA A 210 7.35 -10.76 25.17
CA ALA A 210 7.93 -11.90 25.91
C ALA A 210 7.07 -13.17 25.84
N ARG A 211 5.76 -13.03 25.60
CA ARG A 211 4.84 -14.17 25.41
C ARG A 211 4.93 -14.80 24.02
N LEU A 212 5.59 -14.14 23.07
CA LEU A 212 5.81 -14.68 21.74
C LEU A 212 6.89 -15.78 21.83
N GLY A 213 6.52 -16.99 21.43
CA GLY A 213 7.41 -18.13 21.50
C GLY A 213 8.67 -18.00 20.63
N ARG A 214 9.71 -18.78 20.94
CA ARG A 214 10.97 -18.79 20.19
C ARG A 214 10.77 -18.95 18.67
N GLY A 215 9.80 -19.74 18.24
CA GLY A 215 9.48 -19.95 16.82
C GLY A 215 9.06 -18.66 16.10
N TYR A 216 8.33 -17.76 16.78
CA TYR A 216 7.97 -16.46 16.22
C TYR A 216 9.23 -15.62 15.90
N TRP A 217 10.17 -15.55 16.84
CA TRP A 217 11.41 -14.78 16.65
C TRP A 217 12.31 -15.37 15.57
N TRP A 218 12.31 -16.69 15.40
CA TRP A 218 12.99 -17.34 14.28
C TRP A 218 12.39 -16.92 12.92
N VAL A 219 11.06 -16.93 12.80
CA VAL A 219 10.37 -16.48 11.56
C VAL A 219 10.64 -15.00 11.27
N VAL A 220 10.60 -14.15 12.32
CA VAL A 220 10.94 -12.71 12.18
C VAL A 220 12.40 -12.54 11.76
N GLY A 221 13.33 -13.27 12.35
CA GLY A 221 14.76 -13.23 12.01
C GLY A 221 15.02 -13.66 10.56
N ILE A 222 14.40 -14.75 10.11
CA ILE A 222 14.49 -15.19 8.71
C ILE A 222 13.91 -14.14 7.77
N GLY A 223 12.72 -13.60 8.07
CA GLY A 223 12.09 -12.57 7.24
C GLY A 223 12.81 -11.21 7.23
N ALA A 224 13.72 -10.96 8.17
CA ALA A 224 14.54 -9.75 8.20
C ALA A 224 15.82 -9.88 7.33
N VAL A 225 16.19 -11.10 6.95
CA VAL A 225 17.37 -11.39 6.10
C VAL A 225 17.00 -11.48 4.62
N PHE A 226 15.74 -11.81 4.31
CA PHE A 226 15.19 -11.88 2.95
C PHE A 226 14.30 -10.66 2.63
#